data_e8975742f7257a57e51965839db7ea4b
#
_entry.id   e8975742f7257a57e51965839db7ea4b
#
_cell.length_a   1.000
_cell.length_b   1.000
_cell.length_c   1.000
_cell.angle_alpha   90.00
_cell.angle_beta   90.00
_cell.angle_gamma   90.00
#
_symmetry.space_group_name_H-M   'P 1'
#
loop_
_entity.id
_entity.type
_entity.pdbx_description
1 polymer ?
#
loop_
_entity_poly.entity_id
_entity_poly.type
_entity_poly.pdbx_seq_one_letter_code
_entity_poly.pdbx_strand_id
1 'polypeptide(L)'
;APEKERAFAEKYLGVTGAEEVRRALLRAGQGSVAELFVAQMQDYLGLGSESRINVPGVGTGNWRWRLLPGQAGEELAEEIRSLTALYGRCLWMPEVPETSEVLEAEKEAVESDKADD
;
A
#
# COMPACT_ATOMS: atom_id res chain seq x y z
N ALA A 1 9.51 14.30 11.23
CA ALA A 1 8.40 15.23 11.43
C ALA A 1 8.31 15.61 12.92
N PRO A 2 7.93 16.85 13.26
CA PRO A 2 7.65 17.25 14.64
C PRO A 2 6.59 16.34 15.29
N GLU A 3 6.66 16.18 16.61
CA GLU A 3 5.76 15.27 17.34
C GLU A 3 4.26 15.58 17.12
N LYS A 4 3.93 16.87 17.07
CA LYS A 4 2.55 17.29 16.82
C LYS A 4 2.02 16.90 15.42
N GLU A 5 2.87 16.95 14.41
CA GLU A 5 2.52 16.52 13.06
C GLU A 5 2.35 15.01 12.97
N ARG A 6 3.20 14.26 13.67
CA ARG A 6 3.07 12.80 13.75
C ARG A 6 1.77 12.39 14.44
N ALA A 7 1.49 12.96 15.60
CA ALA A 7 0.26 12.70 16.33
C ALA A 7 -1.00 13.07 15.52
N PHE A 8 -0.94 14.16 14.76
CA PHE A 8 -2.03 14.53 13.86
C PHE A 8 -2.20 13.51 12.74
N ALA A 9 -1.11 13.08 12.10
CA ALA A 9 -1.16 12.08 11.03
C ALA A 9 -1.72 10.74 11.52
N GLU A 10 -1.27 10.26 12.67
CA GLU A 10 -1.78 9.05 13.30
C GLU A 10 -3.29 9.13 13.58
N LYS A 11 -3.73 10.25 14.14
CA LYS A 11 -5.15 10.48 14.41
C LYS A 11 -5.98 10.57 13.13
N TYR A 12 -5.49 11.31 12.13
CA TYR A 12 -6.19 11.49 10.86
C TYR A 12 -6.33 10.18 10.07
N LEU A 13 -5.28 9.37 10.08
CA LEU A 13 -5.23 8.11 9.35
C LEU A 13 -5.80 6.92 10.14
N GLY A 14 -6.05 7.10 11.44
CA GLY A 14 -6.56 6.04 12.32
C GLY A 14 -5.57 4.92 12.59
N VAL A 15 -4.27 5.20 12.57
CA VAL A 15 -3.18 4.24 12.74
C VAL A 15 -2.16 4.75 13.75
N THR A 16 -1.24 3.89 14.21
CA THR A 16 -0.21 4.25 15.17
C THR A 16 1.15 3.72 14.71
N GLY A 17 2.17 4.58 14.76
CA GLY A 17 3.53 4.24 14.38
C GLY A 17 3.89 4.59 12.94
N ALA A 18 5.17 4.85 12.73
CA ALA A 18 5.68 5.40 11.47
C ALA A 18 5.41 4.49 10.25
N GLU A 19 5.53 3.19 10.42
CA GLU A 19 5.30 2.21 9.34
C GLU A 19 3.82 2.17 8.94
N GLU A 20 2.92 2.15 9.91
CA GLU A 20 1.49 2.17 9.62
C GLU A 20 1.04 3.50 9.02
N VAL A 21 1.60 4.62 9.47
CA VAL A 21 1.36 5.94 8.87
C VAL A 21 1.81 5.97 7.42
N ARG A 22 2.99 5.42 7.10
CA ARG A 22 3.50 5.31 5.74
C ARG A 22 2.53 4.54 4.83
N ARG A 23 2.13 3.35 5.25
CA ARG A 23 1.17 2.51 4.51
C ARG A 23 -0.18 3.19 4.35
N ALA A 24 -0.68 3.82 5.40
CA ALA A 24 -1.95 4.53 5.37
C ALA A 24 -1.92 5.76 4.45
N LEU A 25 -0.79 6.48 4.36
CA LEU A 25 -0.59 7.57 3.41
C LEU A 25 -0.63 7.10 1.96
N LEU A 26 0.03 5.98 1.64
CA LEU A 26 -0.03 5.39 0.30
C LEU A 26 -1.48 4.99 -0.06
N ARG A 27 -2.20 4.37 0.87
CA ARG A 27 -3.61 4.03 0.69
C ARG A 27 -4.49 5.27 0.51
N ALA A 28 -4.31 6.29 1.34
CA ALA A 28 -5.06 7.54 1.23
C ALA A 28 -4.83 8.26 -0.10
N GLY A 29 -3.59 8.26 -0.60
CA GLY A 29 -3.25 8.79 -1.90
C GLY A 29 -3.90 8.02 -3.05
N GLN A 30 -3.82 6.69 -3.02
CA GLN A 30 -4.47 5.81 -4.00
C GLN A 30 -6.00 5.95 -3.98
N GLY A 31 -6.60 6.07 -2.80
CA GLY A 31 -8.05 6.21 -2.61
C GLY A 31 -8.58 7.64 -2.77
N SER A 32 -7.72 8.62 -3.06
CA SER A 32 -8.11 10.01 -3.22
C SER A 32 -8.87 10.27 -4.52
N VAL A 33 -9.55 11.41 -4.60
CA VAL A 33 -10.25 11.88 -5.82
C VAL A 33 -9.30 12.47 -6.87
N ALA A 34 -7.99 12.55 -6.58
CA ALA A 34 -7.01 13.08 -7.51
C ALA A 34 -6.88 12.17 -8.75
N GLU A 35 -6.86 12.75 -9.93
CA GLU A 35 -6.65 12.01 -11.18
C GLU A 35 -5.25 11.39 -11.24
N LEU A 36 -4.26 12.08 -10.68
CA LEU A 36 -2.88 11.65 -10.62
C LEU A 36 -2.42 11.58 -9.17
N PHE A 37 -1.92 10.42 -8.76
CA PHE A 37 -1.20 10.22 -7.52
C PHE A 37 0.21 9.72 -7.83
N VAL A 38 1.22 10.42 -7.32
CA VAL A 38 2.63 10.06 -7.50
C VAL A 38 3.21 9.70 -6.14
N ALA A 39 3.64 8.46 -6.00
CA ALA A 39 4.39 8.00 -4.84
C ALA A 39 5.80 7.59 -5.27
N GLN A 40 6.77 7.81 -4.40
CA GLN A 40 8.14 7.42 -4.67
C GLN A 40 8.34 5.94 -4.35
N MET A 41 9.24 5.27 -5.07
CA MET A 41 9.57 3.87 -4.80
C MET A 41 10.08 3.67 -3.37
N GLN A 42 10.79 4.65 -2.84
CA GLN A 42 11.27 4.66 -1.45
C GLN A 42 10.14 4.56 -0.43
N ASP A 43 8.98 5.15 -0.74
CA ASP A 43 7.82 5.09 0.12
C ASP A 43 7.21 3.68 0.15
N TYR A 44 7.16 3.01 -1.00
CA TYR A 44 6.72 1.61 -1.07
C TYR A 44 7.70 0.67 -0.37
N LEU A 45 9.00 0.91 -0.50
CA LEU A 45 10.05 0.11 0.13
C LEU A 45 10.22 0.40 1.64
N GLY A 46 9.63 1.46 2.16
CA GLY A 46 9.78 1.85 3.57
C GLY A 46 11.18 2.33 3.94
N LEU A 47 11.89 2.92 2.98
CA LEU A 47 13.26 3.41 3.20
C LEU A 47 13.28 4.73 3.98
N GLY A 48 14.35 4.95 4.72
CA GLY A 48 14.54 6.13 5.54
C GLY A 48 15.09 7.35 4.79
N SER A 49 15.59 8.32 5.56
CA SER A 49 16.11 9.59 5.04
C SER A 49 17.34 9.45 4.15
N GLU A 50 18.06 8.34 4.25
CA GLU A 50 19.21 7.98 3.39
C GLU A 50 18.83 7.82 1.91
N SER A 51 17.57 7.50 1.64
CA SER A 51 17.03 7.30 0.29
C SER A 51 16.39 8.56 -0.32
N ARG A 52 16.50 9.70 0.34
CA ARG A 52 15.93 10.94 -0.17
C ARG A 52 16.50 11.31 -1.54
N ILE A 53 15.63 11.62 -2.46
CA ILE A 53 16.00 12.12 -3.78
C ILE A 53 16.47 13.57 -3.69
N ASN A 54 15.78 14.36 -2.89
CA ASN A 54 16.00 15.80 -2.81
C ASN A 54 15.94 16.30 -1.36
N VAL A 55 16.88 17.18 -1.00
CA VAL A 55 16.86 17.91 0.27
C VAL A 55 16.68 19.38 -0.06
N PRO A 56 15.52 19.99 0.28
CA PRO A 56 15.27 21.40 0.03
C PRO A 56 16.32 22.29 0.67
N GLY A 57 16.79 23.31 -0.04
CA GLY A 57 17.83 24.23 0.42
C GLY A 57 19.27 23.73 0.27
N VAL A 58 19.49 22.52 -0.24
CA VAL A 58 20.81 21.96 -0.52
C VAL A 58 21.06 21.98 -2.03
N GLY A 59 22.10 22.69 -2.47
CA GLY A 59 22.38 22.87 -3.90
C GLY A 59 23.12 21.71 -4.59
N THR A 60 23.63 20.72 -3.83
CA THR A 60 24.44 19.62 -4.35
C THR A 60 24.04 18.30 -3.71
N GLY A 61 24.34 17.18 -4.38
CA GLY A 61 24.11 15.84 -3.83
C GLY A 61 22.69 15.30 -4.00
N ASN A 62 21.77 16.08 -4.53
CA ASN A 62 20.40 15.65 -4.83
C ASN A 62 20.34 14.77 -6.08
N TRP A 63 19.24 13.99 -6.21
CA TRP A 63 18.92 13.15 -7.38
C TRP A 63 19.93 12.02 -7.64
N ARG A 64 20.64 11.55 -6.60
CA ARG A 64 21.67 10.52 -6.71
C ARG A 64 21.21 9.14 -6.27
N TRP A 65 20.12 9.07 -5.49
CA TRP A 65 19.62 7.78 -5.05
C TRP A 65 19.27 6.87 -6.23
N ARG A 66 19.59 5.60 -6.11
CA ARG A 66 19.28 4.57 -7.09
C ARG A 66 18.75 3.34 -6.39
N LEU A 67 17.76 2.74 -7.05
CA LEU A 67 17.25 1.43 -6.65
C LEU A 67 18.34 0.37 -6.83
N LEU A 68 18.52 -0.47 -5.82
CA LEU A 68 19.45 -1.59 -5.90
C LEU A 68 18.81 -2.79 -6.60
N PRO A 69 19.61 -3.63 -7.28
CA PRO A 69 19.12 -4.88 -7.86
C PRO A 69 18.36 -5.72 -6.81
N GLY A 70 17.18 -6.22 -7.16
CA GLY A 70 16.36 -7.07 -6.31
C GLY A 70 15.46 -6.33 -5.30
N GLN A 71 15.61 -5.01 -5.11
CA GLN A 71 14.72 -4.27 -4.21
C GLN A 71 13.28 -4.16 -4.71
N ALA A 72 13.07 -4.07 -6.03
CA ALA A 72 11.75 -4.10 -6.64
C ALA A 72 11.45 -5.50 -7.17
N GLY A 73 11.21 -6.43 -6.27
CA GLY A 73 10.86 -7.82 -6.60
C GLY A 73 9.39 -8.04 -6.92
N GLU A 74 9.04 -9.28 -7.25
CA GLU A 74 7.66 -9.67 -7.61
C GLU A 74 6.68 -9.45 -6.47
N GLU A 75 7.07 -9.68 -5.22
CA GLU A 75 6.24 -9.48 -4.05
C GLU A 75 5.80 -8.01 -3.91
N LEU A 76 6.74 -7.08 -4.04
CA LEU A 76 6.43 -5.65 -4.03
C LEU A 76 5.56 -5.24 -5.23
N ALA A 77 5.84 -5.80 -6.40
CA ALA A 77 5.04 -5.53 -7.61
C ALA A 77 3.59 -5.98 -7.42
N GLU A 78 3.37 -7.13 -6.79
CA GLU A 78 2.04 -7.65 -6.50
C GLU A 78 1.32 -6.81 -5.44
N GLU A 79 2.03 -6.39 -4.38
CA GLU A 79 1.48 -5.49 -3.36
C GLU A 79 0.99 -4.18 -4.00
N ILE A 80 1.81 -3.55 -4.85
CA ILE A 80 1.46 -2.31 -5.55
C ILE A 80 0.29 -2.54 -6.51
N ARG A 81 0.29 -3.64 -7.25
CA ARG A 81 -0.78 -4.02 -8.17
C ARG A 81 -2.11 -4.18 -7.43
N SER A 82 -2.12 -4.95 -6.36
CA SER A 82 -3.30 -5.20 -5.54
C SER A 82 -3.87 -3.91 -4.97
N LEU A 83 -3.00 -3.04 -4.44
CA LEU A 83 -3.42 -1.74 -3.92
C LEU A 83 -3.98 -0.83 -5.03
N THR A 84 -3.36 -0.81 -6.19
CA THR A 84 -3.79 0.00 -7.35
C THR A 84 -5.13 -0.50 -7.88
N ALA A 85 -5.32 -1.81 -7.97
CA ALA A 85 -6.58 -2.44 -8.39
C ALA A 85 -7.70 -2.17 -7.39
N LEU A 86 -7.43 -2.28 -6.09
CA LEU A 86 -8.40 -2.03 -5.02
C LEU A 86 -9.07 -0.65 -5.13
N TYR A 87 -8.30 0.34 -5.55
CA TYR A 87 -8.79 1.72 -5.73
C TYR A 87 -9.17 2.06 -7.19
N GLY A 88 -9.26 1.06 -8.07
CA GLY A 88 -9.70 1.23 -9.45
C GLY A 88 -8.75 2.06 -10.33
N ARG A 89 -7.46 2.14 -9.98
CA ARG A 89 -6.46 2.92 -10.69
C ARG A 89 -5.67 2.14 -11.74
N CYS A 90 -6.08 0.92 -12.06
CA CYS A 90 -5.54 0.15 -13.17
C CYS A 90 -6.68 -0.53 -13.95
N LEU A 91 -6.42 -0.83 -15.21
CA LEU A 91 -7.37 -1.55 -16.07
C LEU A 91 -7.39 -3.06 -15.78
N TRP A 92 -6.43 -3.55 -15.02
CA TRP A 92 -6.38 -4.93 -14.60
C TRP A 92 -7.25 -5.11 -13.35
N MET A 93 -8.37 -5.78 -13.54
CA MET A 93 -9.16 -6.30 -12.44
C MET A 93 -8.57 -7.69 -12.10
N PRO A 94 -8.20 -7.98 -10.84
CA PRO A 94 -7.95 -9.35 -10.46
C PRO A 94 -9.19 -10.17 -10.86
N GLU A 95 -8.97 -11.33 -11.45
CA GLU A 95 -10.07 -12.28 -11.63
C GLU A 95 -10.64 -12.53 -10.23
N VAL A 96 -11.83 -12.02 -9.99
CA VAL A 96 -12.60 -12.42 -8.82
C VAL A 96 -12.84 -13.90 -9.04
N PRO A 97 -12.39 -14.81 -8.17
CA PRO A 97 -12.70 -16.23 -8.35
C PRO A 97 -14.21 -16.34 -8.59
N GLU A 98 -14.56 -17.04 -9.65
CA GLU A 98 -15.97 -17.18 -10.03
C GLU A 98 -16.76 -17.60 -8.79
N THR A 99 -17.87 -16.97 -8.58
CA THR A 99 -18.78 -17.11 -7.43
C THR A 99 -19.14 -18.56 -7.10
N SER A 100 -18.82 -19.53 -7.97
CA SER A 100 -18.97 -20.96 -7.74
C SER A 100 -18.10 -21.51 -6.61
N GLU A 101 -16.83 -21.09 -6.49
CA GLU A 101 -15.93 -21.59 -5.44
C GLU A 101 -16.29 -21.02 -4.06
N VAL A 102 -16.75 -19.76 -4.03
CA VAL A 102 -17.22 -19.13 -2.78
C VAL A 102 -18.54 -19.75 -2.32
N LEU A 103 -19.45 -20.04 -3.26
CA LEU A 103 -20.73 -20.69 -2.99
C LEU A 103 -20.56 -22.16 -2.57
N GLU A 104 -19.56 -22.86 -3.07
CA GLU A 104 -19.26 -24.22 -2.63
C GLU A 104 -18.64 -24.26 -1.23
N ALA A 105 -17.72 -23.33 -0.94
CA ALA A 105 -17.14 -23.21 0.40
C ALA A 105 -18.18 -22.80 1.46
N GLU A 106 -19.13 -21.95 1.12
CA GLU A 106 -20.23 -21.60 2.03
C GLU A 106 -21.21 -22.75 2.22
N LYS A 107 -21.46 -23.57 1.22
CA LYS A 107 -22.32 -24.76 1.32
C LYS A 107 -21.67 -25.84 2.18
N GLU A 108 -20.38 -26.10 2.02
CA GLU A 108 -19.63 -27.06 2.85
C GLU A 108 -19.58 -26.61 4.32
N ALA A 109 -19.44 -25.32 4.59
CA ALA A 109 -19.46 -24.77 5.94
C ALA A 109 -20.83 -24.94 6.61
N VAL A 110 -21.92 -24.76 5.88
CA VAL A 110 -23.31 -24.90 6.40
C VAL A 110 -23.68 -26.39 6.59
N GLU A 111 -23.13 -27.28 5.79
CA GLU A 111 -23.39 -28.73 5.91
C GLU A 111 -22.62 -29.37 7.07
N SER A 112 -21.42 -28.86 7.37
CA SER A 112 -20.62 -29.32 8.52
C SER A 112 -21.25 -28.93 9.86
N ASP A 113 -21.92 -27.77 9.93
CA ASP A 113 -22.58 -27.27 11.16
C ASP A 113 -23.90 -28.01 11.48
N LYS A 114 -24.48 -28.72 10.49
CA LYS A 114 -25.69 -29.53 10.65
C LYS A 114 -25.42 -31.00 11.01
N ALA A 115 -24.17 -31.44 10.93
CA ALA A 115 -23.80 -32.81 11.23
C ALA A 115 -23.43 -33.04 12.70
N ASP A 116 -23.33 -31.96 13.51
CA ASP A 116 -22.93 -32.00 14.93
C ASP A 116 -24.13 -31.82 15.90
N ASP A 117 -25.36 -31.89 15.41
CA ASP A 117 -26.61 -31.89 16.18
C ASP A 117 -27.31 -33.28 16.01
#